data_ebd90750e730ba3e7b334e96dc27d761
#
_entry.id   ebd90750e730ba3e7b334e96dc27d761
#
_cell.length_a   1.000
_cell.length_b   1.000
_cell.length_c   1.000
_cell.angle_alpha   90.00
_cell.angle_beta   90.00
_cell.angle_gamma   90.00
#
_symmetry.space_group_name_H-M   'P 1'
#
loop_
_entity.id
_entity.type
_entity.pdbx_description
1 polymer ?
#
loop_
_entity_poly.entity_id
_entity_poly.type
_entity_poly.pdbx_seq_one_letter_code
_entity_poly.pdbx_strand_id
1 'polypeptide(L)'
;STDEVYGDVADGEPGCTVDSPLRPSNPYSASKASGDLLVLAAVRTHGIRARITRCTNNYGPHQAGEKFLPTIIRNAQSDKPIPVYGEGKQKRDWLYVTDHTDAIELVLEKGEDGGVYLISADDEVANIDTAKRVLDAVGKPHDLIEFVTDRPGHDWRYALDSSNTRALGWAPQVSFAEGLEKTVGWYSS
;
A
#
# COMPACT_ATOMS: atom_id res chain seq x y z
N SER A 1 -5.60 0.35 -9.28
CA SER A 1 -5.49 -1.05 -8.92
C SER A 1 -4.54 -1.21 -7.72
N THR A 2 -3.97 -2.36 -7.47
CA THR A 2 -3.21 -2.70 -6.27
C THR A 2 -2.00 -3.57 -6.62
N ASP A 3 -0.97 -3.54 -5.80
CA ASP A 3 0.20 -4.42 -5.82
C ASP A 3 -0.17 -5.90 -5.57
N GLU A 4 -1.25 -6.16 -4.81
CA GLU A 4 -1.73 -7.50 -4.49
C GLU A 4 -2.04 -8.37 -5.72
N VAL A 5 -2.20 -7.76 -6.90
CA VAL A 5 -2.42 -8.52 -8.15
C VAL A 5 -1.23 -9.40 -8.55
N TYR A 6 -0.04 -9.08 -8.04
CA TYR A 6 1.17 -9.85 -8.29
C TYR A 6 1.37 -11.02 -7.32
N GLY A 7 0.64 -11.01 -6.19
CA GLY A 7 0.80 -12.00 -5.12
C GLY A 7 2.03 -11.74 -4.25
N ASP A 8 2.44 -12.76 -3.54
CA ASP A 8 3.53 -12.68 -2.56
C ASP A 8 4.90 -12.62 -3.24
N VAL A 9 5.79 -11.77 -2.71
CA VAL A 9 7.18 -11.61 -3.17
C VAL A 9 8.12 -12.07 -2.05
N ALA A 10 9.00 -13.03 -2.34
CA ALA A 10 9.92 -13.55 -1.33
C ALA A 10 10.89 -12.47 -0.80
N ASP A 11 11.34 -12.62 0.45
CA ASP A 11 12.34 -11.73 1.03
C ASP A 11 13.65 -11.75 0.20
N GLY A 12 14.16 -10.56 -0.11
CA GLY A 12 15.38 -10.39 -0.90
C GLY A 12 15.18 -10.46 -2.43
N GLU A 13 14.00 -10.86 -2.90
CA GLU A 13 13.69 -10.78 -4.32
C GLU A 13 13.36 -9.33 -4.72
N PRO A 14 13.68 -8.92 -5.97
CA PRO A 14 13.34 -7.59 -6.47
C PRO A 14 11.81 -7.39 -6.50
N GLY A 15 11.38 -6.14 -6.45
CA GLY A 15 9.98 -5.76 -6.62
C GLY A 15 9.44 -6.17 -7.99
N CYS A 16 8.13 -6.45 -8.05
CA CYS A 16 7.44 -6.75 -9.29
C CYS A 16 7.48 -5.56 -10.26
N THR A 17 7.73 -5.83 -11.53
CA THR A 17 7.65 -4.88 -12.64
C THR A 17 6.30 -4.98 -13.33
N VAL A 18 6.04 -4.10 -14.31
CA VAL A 18 4.82 -4.18 -15.14
C VAL A 18 4.71 -5.47 -15.93
N ASP A 19 5.85 -6.11 -16.24
CA ASP A 19 5.93 -7.36 -16.99
C ASP A 19 5.83 -8.60 -16.09
N SER A 20 5.83 -8.43 -14.78
CA SER A 20 5.66 -9.55 -13.83
C SER A 20 4.29 -10.21 -13.99
N PRO A 21 4.21 -11.54 -13.93
CA PRO A 21 2.94 -12.25 -14.07
C PRO A 21 1.98 -11.93 -12.91
N LEU A 22 0.69 -11.76 -13.23
CA LEU A 22 -0.34 -11.61 -12.22
C LEU A 22 -0.58 -12.97 -11.53
N ARG A 23 -0.43 -13.00 -10.20
CA ARG A 23 -0.57 -14.20 -9.35
C ARG A 23 -1.37 -13.90 -8.07
N PRO A 24 -2.62 -13.40 -8.21
CA PRO A 24 -3.42 -13.00 -7.05
C PRO A 24 -3.65 -14.19 -6.10
N SER A 25 -3.45 -13.97 -4.81
CA SER A 25 -3.55 -14.99 -3.75
C SER A 25 -4.94 -15.12 -3.12
N ASN A 26 -5.82 -14.15 -3.37
CA ASN A 26 -7.15 -14.10 -2.75
C ASN A 26 -8.21 -13.53 -3.71
N PRO A 27 -9.53 -13.68 -3.39
CA PRO A 27 -10.61 -13.20 -4.27
C PRO A 27 -10.59 -11.69 -4.54
N TYR A 28 -10.15 -10.86 -3.58
CA TYR A 28 -10.03 -9.43 -3.78
C TYR A 28 -8.98 -9.12 -4.83
N SER A 29 -7.75 -9.60 -4.66
CA SER A 29 -6.67 -9.36 -5.61
C SER A 29 -6.97 -9.96 -6.99
N ALA A 30 -7.65 -11.12 -7.06
CA ALA A 30 -8.13 -11.70 -8.31
C ALA A 30 -9.17 -10.80 -9.01
N SER A 31 -10.10 -10.19 -8.27
CA SER A 31 -11.07 -9.26 -8.82
C SER A 31 -10.41 -7.99 -9.39
N LYS A 32 -9.37 -7.49 -8.70
CA LYS A 32 -8.60 -6.32 -9.15
C LYS A 32 -7.79 -6.63 -10.41
N ALA A 33 -7.11 -7.79 -10.46
CA ALA A 33 -6.41 -8.26 -11.65
C ALA A 33 -7.36 -8.42 -12.85
N SER A 34 -8.55 -8.97 -12.63
CA SER A 34 -9.59 -9.09 -13.66
C SER A 34 -10.03 -7.71 -14.18
N GLY A 35 -10.19 -6.74 -13.28
CA GLY A 35 -10.50 -5.36 -13.65
C GLY A 35 -9.42 -4.73 -14.55
N ASP A 36 -8.14 -4.94 -14.20
CA ASP A 36 -7.01 -4.46 -15.02
C ASP A 36 -7.08 -5.04 -16.44
N LEU A 37 -7.29 -6.36 -16.55
CA LEU A 37 -7.39 -7.04 -17.86
C LEU A 37 -8.58 -6.53 -18.68
N LEU A 38 -9.72 -6.27 -18.04
CA LEU A 38 -10.89 -5.69 -18.72
C LEU A 38 -10.61 -4.29 -19.26
N VAL A 39 -9.91 -3.44 -18.48
CA VAL A 39 -9.51 -2.11 -18.94
C VAL A 39 -8.57 -2.20 -20.14
N LEU A 40 -7.53 -3.04 -20.07
CA LEU A 40 -6.58 -3.24 -21.18
C LEU A 40 -7.29 -3.78 -22.44
N ALA A 41 -8.21 -4.73 -22.28
CA ALA A 41 -9.03 -5.23 -23.38
C ALA A 41 -9.89 -4.13 -24.02
N ALA A 42 -10.50 -3.27 -23.19
CA ALA A 42 -11.33 -2.16 -23.68
C ALA A 42 -10.50 -1.09 -24.40
N VAL A 43 -9.30 -0.78 -23.92
CA VAL A 43 -8.35 0.10 -24.63
C VAL A 43 -8.07 -0.48 -26.02
N ARG A 44 -7.69 -1.77 -26.09
CA ARG A 44 -7.33 -2.44 -27.34
C ARG A 44 -8.50 -2.56 -28.32
N THR A 45 -9.71 -2.89 -27.81
CA THR A 45 -10.87 -3.22 -28.64
C THR A 45 -11.64 -1.97 -29.06
N HIS A 46 -11.76 -1.01 -28.16
CA HIS A 46 -12.63 0.15 -28.32
C HIS A 46 -11.89 1.49 -28.42
N GLY A 47 -10.57 1.49 -28.26
CA GLY A 47 -9.75 2.70 -28.30
C GLY A 47 -10.05 3.70 -27.19
N ILE A 48 -10.55 3.21 -26.03
CA ILE A 48 -10.78 4.12 -24.89
C ILE A 48 -9.43 4.63 -24.36
N ARG A 49 -9.43 5.87 -23.91
CA ARG A 49 -8.24 6.47 -23.28
C ARG A 49 -8.21 6.10 -21.80
N ALA A 50 -7.42 5.11 -21.45
CA ALA A 50 -7.26 4.66 -20.06
C ALA A 50 -5.84 4.26 -19.74
N ARG A 51 -5.44 4.43 -18.47
CA ARG A 51 -4.18 3.99 -17.87
C ARG A 51 -4.51 3.23 -16.60
N ILE A 52 -3.62 2.34 -16.20
CA ILE A 52 -3.75 1.59 -14.94
C ILE A 52 -2.65 2.02 -14.01
N THR A 53 -2.99 2.38 -12.77
CA THR A 53 -2.02 2.51 -11.69
C THR A 53 -2.18 1.36 -10.71
N ARG A 54 -1.08 0.74 -10.29
CA ARG A 54 -1.00 -0.24 -9.22
C ARG A 54 -0.15 0.34 -8.11
N CYS A 55 -0.72 0.49 -6.93
CA CYS A 55 -0.04 1.13 -5.82
C CYS A 55 0.13 0.19 -4.64
N THR A 56 1.13 0.47 -3.81
CA THR A 56 1.35 -0.14 -2.52
C THR A 56 0.37 0.41 -1.46
N ASN A 57 0.58 0.07 -0.18
CA ASN A 57 -0.36 0.42 0.88
C ASN A 57 -0.43 1.94 1.12
N ASN A 58 -1.56 2.53 0.77
CA ASN A 58 -1.80 3.94 1.02
C ASN A 58 -2.15 4.20 2.48
N TYR A 59 -1.73 5.34 3.01
CA TYR A 59 -2.10 5.81 4.34
C TYR A 59 -2.16 7.35 4.39
N GLY A 60 -2.83 7.87 5.40
CA GLY A 60 -2.96 9.32 5.60
C GLY A 60 -4.29 9.71 6.23
N PRO A 61 -4.58 11.01 6.29
CA PRO A 61 -5.88 11.55 6.68
C PRO A 61 -7.04 10.93 5.90
N HIS A 62 -8.20 10.81 6.53
CA HIS A 62 -9.43 10.25 5.97
C HIS A 62 -9.37 8.78 5.53
N GLN A 63 -8.32 8.03 5.85
CA GLN A 63 -8.29 6.60 5.57
C GLN A 63 -9.43 5.87 6.30
N ALA A 64 -10.07 4.91 5.62
CA ALA A 64 -11.18 4.13 6.19
C ALA A 64 -10.78 3.46 7.52
N GLY A 65 -11.63 3.62 8.51
CA GLY A 65 -11.31 3.30 9.91
C GLY A 65 -11.02 1.84 10.23
N GLU A 66 -11.41 0.90 9.36
CA GLU A 66 -11.11 -0.54 9.48
C GLU A 66 -9.70 -0.91 9.01
N LYS A 67 -8.98 0.02 8.38
CA LYS A 67 -7.61 -0.23 7.90
C LYS A 67 -6.62 -0.27 9.07
N PHE A 68 -5.45 -0.87 8.81
CA PHE A 68 -4.46 -1.18 9.83
C PHE A 68 -4.00 0.06 10.62
N LEU A 69 -3.50 1.11 9.97
CA LEU A 69 -3.03 2.31 10.66
C LEU A 69 -4.13 3.03 11.44
N PRO A 70 -5.32 3.35 10.87
CA PRO A 70 -6.41 3.94 11.64
C PRO A 70 -6.87 3.09 12.82
N THR A 71 -6.88 1.77 12.68
CA THR A 71 -7.24 0.85 13.77
C THR A 71 -6.24 0.93 14.91
N ILE A 72 -4.93 0.89 14.62
CA ILE A 72 -3.87 1.00 15.63
C ILE A 72 -3.94 2.35 16.34
N ILE A 73 -4.04 3.46 15.60
CA ILE A 73 -4.10 4.80 16.17
C ILE A 73 -5.27 4.93 17.15
N ARG A 74 -6.49 4.55 16.74
CA ARG A 74 -7.67 4.63 17.60
C ARG A 74 -7.59 3.73 18.83
N ASN A 75 -7.05 2.51 18.67
CA ASN A 75 -6.88 1.59 19.79
C ASN A 75 -5.84 2.15 20.77
N ALA A 76 -4.71 2.64 20.27
CA ALA A 76 -3.68 3.28 21.09
C ALA A 76 -4.22 4.47 21.88
N GLN A 77 -4.97 5.37 21.23
CA GLN A 77 -5.58 6.53 21.88
C GLN A 77 -6.59 6.13 22.98
N SER A 78 -7.22 4.97 22.86
CA SER A 78 -8.24 4.46 23.80
C SER A 78 -7.66 3.45 24.80
N ASP A 79 -6.34 3.27 24.88
CA ASP A 79 -5.64 2.26 25.72
C ASP A 79 -6.18 0.83 25.48
N LYS A 80 -6.55 0.52 24.23
CA LYS A 80 -7.05 -0.79 23.83
C LYS A 80 -5.94 -1.63 23.18
N PRO A 81 -6.03 -2.98 23.27
CA PRO A 81 -5.10 -3.86 22.60
C PRO A 81 -5.00 -3.60 21.10
N ILE A 82 -3.79 -3.72 20.57
CA ILE A 82 -3.46 -3.59 19.15
C ILE A 82 -3.23 -4.98 18.59
N PRO A 83 -4.16 -5.52 17.78
CA PRO A 83 -4.00 -6.85 17.22
C PRO A 83 -2.94 -6.85 16.12
N VAL A 84 -1.91 -7.67 16.29
CA VAL A 84 -0.88 -7.92 15.28
C VAL A 84 -0.95 -9.39 14.87
N TYR A 85 -1.16 -9.65 13.58
CA TYR A 85 -1.31 -11.00 13.04
C TYR A 85 0.01 -11.76 13.06
N GLY A 86 -0.03 -13.03 13.51
CA GLY A 86 1.12 -13.92 13.61
C GLY A 86 2.22 -13.30 14.47
N GLU A 87 3.44 -13.18 13.94
CA GLU A 87 4.56 -12.51 14.58
C GLU A 87 4.73 -11.04 14.12
N GLY A 88 3.85 -10.56 13.26
CA GLY A 88 3.91 -9.20 12.70
C GLY A 88 5.07 -8.95 11.73
N LYS A 89 5.67 -10.00 11.20
CA LYS A 89 6.84 -9.91 10.30
C LYS A 89 6.47 -9.63 8.84
N GLN A 90 5.19 -9.68 8.48
CA GLN A 90 4.72 -9.32 7.15
C GLN A 90 5.12 -7.88 6.83
N LYS A 91 5.70 -7.66 5.64
CA LYS A 91 6.19 -6.35 5.20
C LYS A 91 5.21 -5.64 4.31
N ARG A 92 5.09 -4.33 4.52
CA ARG A 92 4.27 -3.44 3.67
C ARG A 92 5.07 -2.19 3.34
N ASP A 93 4.93 -1.76 2.11
CA ASP A 93 5.44 -0.46 1.66
C ASP A 93 4.34 0.59 1.86
N TRP A 94 4.66 1.64 2.59
CA TRP A 94 3.71 2.65 3.02
C TRP A 94 3.82 3.93 2.20
N LEU A 95 2.86 4.14 1.31
CA LEU A 95 2.77 5.30 0.43
C LEU A 95 1.82 6.36 1.00
N TYR A 96 2.34 7.55 1.26
CA TYR A 96 1.50 8.64 1.76
C TYR A 96 0.50 9.10 0.71
N VAL A 97 -0.72 9.39 1.13
CA VAL A 97 -1.86 9.60 0.21
C VAL A 97 -1.65 10.76 -0.79
N THR A 98 -0.96 11.83 -0.41
CA THR A 98 -0.68 12.95 -1.33
C THR A 98 0.31 12.54 -2.41
N ASP A 99 1.35 11.79 -2.07
CA ASP A 99 2.30 11.27 -3.05
C ASP A 99 1.62 10.34 -4.06
N HIS A 100 0.63 9.54 -3.60
CA HIS A 100 -0.16 8.72 -4.49
C HIS A 100 -1.04 9.55 -5.44
N THR A 101 -1.72 10.59 -4.93
CA THR A 101 -2.55 11.46 -5.79
C THR A 101 -1.71 12.20 -6.83
N ASP A 102 -0.53 12.68 -6.46
CA ASP A 102 0.41 13.34 -7.37
C ASP A 102 0.89 12.38 -8.47
N ALA A 103 1.16 11.12 -8.12
CA ALA A 103 1.49 10.09 -9.10
C ALA A 103 0.32 9.82 -10.08
N ILE A 104 -0.92 9.72 -9.57
CA ILE A 104 -2.10 9.52 -10.41
C ILE A 104 -2.28 10.69 -11.38
N GLU A 105 -2.15 11.92 -10.91
CA GLU A 105 -2.27 13.12 -11.73
C GLU A 105 -1.22 13.11 -12.85
N LEU A 106 0.04 12.84 -12.50
CA LEU A 106 1.12 12.74 -13.47
C LEU A 106 0.90 11.63 -14.52
N VAL A 107 0.44 10.46 -14.09
CA VAL A 107 0.11 9.36 -15.01
C VAL A 107 -1.06 9.74 -15.91
N LEU A 108 -2.06 10.46 -15.40
CA LEU A 108 -3.16 10.97 -16.22
C LEU A 108 -2.68 11.94 -17.29
N GLU A 109 -1.73 12.81 -16.98
CA GLU A 109 -1.18 13.81 -17.90
C GLU A 109 -0.19 13.22 -18.91
N LYS A 110 0.76 12.40 -18.45
CA LYS A 110 1.90 11.96 -19.24
C LYS A 110 1.90 10.48 -19.60
N GLY A 111 1.05 9.69 -18.98
CA GLY A 111 0.99 8.25 -19.24
C GLY A 111 0.39 7.94 -20.62
N GLU A 112 0.84 6.85 -21.22
CA GLU A 112 0.34 6.35 -22.49
C GLU A 112 -0.98 5.59 -22.30
N ASP A 113 -1.87 5.66 -23.28
CA ASP A 113 -3.12 4.90 -23.28
C ASP A 113 -2.83 3.38 -23.31
N GLY A 114 -3.39 2.63 -22.39
CA GLY A 114 -3.09 1.22 -22.16
C GLY A 114 -1.84 0.98 -21.30
N GLY A 115 -1.13 2.03 -20.89
CA GLY A 115 0.02 1.91 -19.98
C GLY A 115 -0.38 1.46 -18.57
N VAL A 116 0.49 0.68 -17.93
CA VAL A 116 0.42 0.28 -16.52
C VAL A 116 1.55 0.94 -15.78
N TYR A 117 1.25 1.59 -14.66
CA TYR A 117 2.20 2.38 -13.86
C TYR A 117 2.21 1.89 -12.43
N LEU A 118 3.40 1.58 -11.90
CA LEU A 118 3.57 1.09 -10.54
C LEU A 118 3.95 2.25 -9.62
N ILE A 119 3.32 2.32 -8.45
CA ILE A 119 3.50 3.42 -7.51
C ILE A 119 3.84 2.84 -6.14
N SER A 120 5.10 3.06 -5.69
CA SER A 120 5.61 2.62 -4.40
C SER A 120 6.46 3.71 -3.76
N ALA A 121 6.49 3.75 -2.43
CA ALA A 121 7.38 4.64 -1.70
C ALA A 121 8.80 4.07 -1.59
N ASP A 122 8.98 2.77 -1.79
CA ASP A 122 10.21 2.00 -1.55
C ASP A 122 10.64 2.05 -0.05
N ASP A 123 9.67 2.12 0.86
CA ASP A 123 9.87 2.16 2.31
C ASP A 123 9.11 0.99 2.98
N GLU A 124 9.66 -0.20 2.82
CA GLU A 124 9.08 -1.42 3.37
C GLU A 124 9.28 -1.52 4.88
N VAL A 125 8.20 -1.65 5.63
CA VAL A 125 8.21 -1.78 7.10
C VAL A 125 7.43 -3.03 7.53
N ALA A 126 7.98 -3.78 8.49
CA ALA A 126 7.26 -4.89 9.10
C ALA A 126 6.04 -4.39 9.91
N ASN A 127 4.95 -5.14 9.91
CA ASN A 127 3.73 -4.75 10.62
C ASN A 127 3.97 -4.51 12.11
N ILE A 128 4.85 -5.31 12.76
CA ILE A 128 5.21 -5.10 14.16
C ILE A 128 5.95 -3.78 14.38
N ASP A 129 6.84 -3.40 13.47
CA ASP A 129 7.57 -2.13 13.58
C ASP A 129 6.69 -0.93 13.24
N THR A 130 5.74 -1.12 12.31
CA THR A 130 4.68 -0.14 12.06
C THR A 130 3.84 0.10 13.31
N ALA A 131 3.41 -0.97 14.00
CA ALA A 131 2.64 -0.85 15.24
C ALA A 131 3.42 -0.11 16.34
N LYS A 132 4.70 -0.44 16.53
CA LYS A 132 5.57 0.26 17.49
C LYS A 132 5.72 1.74 17.16
N ARG A 133 6.01 2.10 15.90
CA ARG A 133 6.14 3.50 15.46
C ARG A 133 4.86 4.30 15.69
N VAL A 134 3.67 3.68 15.49
CA VAL A 134 2.39 4.33 15.80
C VAL A 134 2.25 4.56 17.31
N LEU A 135 2.58 3.56 18.14
CA LEU A 135 2.54 3.69 19.61
C LEU A 135 3.47 4.80 20.10
N ASP A 136 4.69 4.86 19.56
CA ASP A 136 5.64 5.92 19.89
C ASP A 136 5.09 7.30 19.52
N ALA A 137 4.49 7.44 18.32
CA ALA A 137 3.90 8.69 17.84
C ALA A 137 2.66 9.14 18.65
N VAL A 138 1.90 8.18 19.19
CA VAL A 138 0.74 8.45 20.07
C VAL A 138 1.17 8.64 21.54
N GLY A 139 2.42 8.31 21.91
CA GLY A 139 2.94 8.35 23.28
C GLY A 139 2.40 7.24 24.18
N LYS A 140 2.24 6.03 23.62
CA LYS A 140 1.69 4.86 24.31
C LYS A 140 2.72 3.73 24.41
N PRO A 141 2.63 2.89 25.45
CA PRO A 141 3.57 1.79 25.67
C PRO A 141 3.35 0.64 24.67
N HIS A 142 4.42 -0.09 24.35
CA HIS A 142 4.39 -1.21 23.41
C HIS A 142 3.70 -2.47 23.95
N ASP A 143 3.41 -2.56 25.25
CA ASP A 143 2.67 -3.66 25.88
C ASP A 143 1.19 -3.71 25.46
N LEU A 144 0.68 -2.68 24.77
CA LEU A 144 -0.61 -2.73 24.08
C LEU A 144 -0.64 -3.66 22.87
N ILE A 145 0.52 -4.12 22.36
CA ILE A 145 0.57 -5.04 21.23
C ILE A 145 0.14 -6.43 21.68
N GLU A 146 -0.89 -6.98 21.03
CA GLU A 146 -1.39 -8.33 21.23
C GLU A 146 -1.24 -9.15 19.94
N PHE A 147 -0.48 -10.25 20.02
CA PHE A 147 -0.33 -11.15 18.88
C PHE A 147 -1.55 -12.05 18.76
N VAL A 148 -2.15 -12.04 17.57
CA VAL A 148 -3.36 -12.83 17.26
C VAL A 148 -3.08 -13.84 16.13
N THR A 149 -3.93 -14.85 16.02
CA THR A 149 -3.83 -15.85 14.95
C THR A 149 -3.83 -15.20 13.57
N ASP A 150 -2.88 -15.59 12.72
CA ASP A 150 -2.79 -15.05 11.37
C ASP A 150 -3.98 -15.51 10.50
N ARG A 151 -4.36 -14.69 9.55
CA ARG A 151 -5.47 -14.96 8.64
C ARG A 151 -5.02 -15.88 7.48
N PRO A 152 -5.87 -16.79 7.00
CA PRO A 152 -5.57 -17.58 5.81
C PRO A 152 -5.29 -16.71 4.59
N GLY A 153 -4.26 -17.06 3.80
CA GLY A 153 -3.90 -16.33 2.59
C GLY A 153 -3.35 -14.93 2.83
N HIS A 154 -2.73 -14.70 4.00
CA HIS A 154 -2.05 -13.44 4.30
C HIS A 154 -0.68 -13.43 3.62
N ASP A 155 -0.54 -12.65 2.56
CA ASP A 155 0.72 -12.51 1.85
C ASP A 155 1.80 -11.90 2.75
N TRP A 156 3.00 -12.42 2.63
CA TRP A 156 4.14 -12.05 3.44
C TRP A 156 4.68 -10.66 3.10
N ARG A 157 4.90 -10.42 1.80
CA ARG A 157 5.51 -9.18 1.32
C ARG A 157 4.90 -8.77 -0.02
N TYR A 158 4.61 -7.48 -0.15
CA TYR A 158 4.34 -6.86 -1.45
C TYR A 158 5.49 -5.90 -1.77
N ALA A 159 6.00 -5.98 -2.99
CA ALA A 159 7.06 -5.11 -3.45
C ALA A 159 6.88 -4.78 -4.93
N LEU A 160 7.00 -3.50 -5.28
CA LEU A 160 6.89 -2.99 -6.64
C LEU A 160 8.18 -2.27 -7.04
N ASP A 161 8.56 -2.40 -8.30
CA ASP A 161 9.54 -1.53 -8.95
C ASP A 161 8.80 -0.37 -9.63
N SER A 162 8.79 0.80 -9.01
CA SER A 162 8.12 2.01 -9.51
C SER A 162 8.94 2.82 -10.53
N SER A 163 10.03 2.26 -11.07
CA SER A 163 10.93 2.95 -12.00
C SER A 163 10.21 3.54 -13.22
N ASN A 164 9.16 2.89 -13.72
CA ASN A 164 8.40 3.38 -14.85
C ASN A 164 7.56 4.63 -14.54
N THR A 165 7.05 4.77 -13.32
CA THR A 165 6.37 5.99 -12.86
C THR A 165 7.38 7.09 -12.54
N ARG A 166 8.52 6.72 -11.94
CA ARG A 166 9.62 7.65 -11.70
C ARG A 166 10.19 8.24 -12.99
N ALA A 167 10.22 7.46 -14.07
CA ALA A 167 10.66 7.94 -15.40
C ALA A 167 9.75 9.06 -15.96
N LEU A 168 8.49 9.18 -15.52
CA LEU A 168 7.62 10.32 -15.85
C LEU A 168 7.98 11.60 -15.09
N GLY A 169 8.85 11.51 -14.07
CA GLY A 169 9.28 12.63 -13.22
C GLY A 169 8.65 12.63 -11.82
N TRP A 170 7.99 11.55 -11.41
CA TRP A 170 7.44 11.42 -10.05
C TRP A 170 8.48 10.81 -9.09
N ALA A 171 8.41 11.23 -7.82
CA ALA A 171 9.06 10.56 -6.69
C ALA A 171 8.26 10.85 -5.42
N PRO A 172 8.19 9.90 -4.46
CA PRO A 172 7.57 10.16 -3.17
C PRO A 172 8.33 11.28 -2.45
N GLN A 173 7.60 12.19 -1.82
CA GLN A 173 8.14 13.36 -1.13
C GLN A 173 8.03 13.24 0.39
N VAL A 174 7.10 12.41 0.87
CA VAL A 174 6.78 12.27 2.29
C VAL A 174 7.34 10.95 2.80
N SER A 175 8.30 11.01 3.72
CA SER A 175 8.81 9.82 4.41
C SER A 175 7.73 9.18 5.29
N PHE A 176 7.86 7.87 5.60
CA PHE A 176 6.89 7.20 6.48
C PHE A 176 6.82 7.87 7.86
N ALA A 177 7.93 8.32 8.41
CA ALA A 177 7.96 9.01 9.71
C ALA A 177 7.14 10.32 9.68
N GLU A 178 7.38 11.17 8.68
CA GLU A 178 6.66 12.44 8.52
C GLU A 178 5.16 12.23 8.24
N GLY A 179 4.83 11.30 7.34
CA GLY A 179 3.45 10.97 7.02
C GLY A 179 2.70 10.36 8.20
N LEU A 180 3.39 9.59 9.04
CA LEU A 180 2.81 9.02 10.26
C LEU A 180 2.47 10.12 11.27
N GLU A 181 3.37 11.08 11.51
CA GLU A 181 3.09 12.24 12.38
C GLU A 181 1.85 13.02 11.90
N LYS A 182 1.78 13.33 10.61
CA LYS A 182 0.62 14.01 10.01
C LYS A 182 -0.67 13.19 10.18
N THR A 183 -0.58 11.86 9.99
CA THR A 183 -1.73 10.95 10.11
C THR A 183 -2.22 10.87 11.56
N VAL A 184 -1.31 10.66 12.52
CA VAL A 184 -1.65 10.63 13.96
C VAL A 184 -2.25 11.97 14.39
N GLY A 185 -1.64 13.09 13.98
CA GLY A 185 -2.15 14.43 14.29
C GLY A 185 -3.60 14.63 13.81
N TRP A 186 -3.92 14.15 12.61
CA TRP A 186 -5.28 14.22 12.07
C TRP A 186 -6.30 13.39 12.86
N TYR A 187 -5.94 12.16 13.27
CA TYR A 187 -6.82 11.31 14.09
C TYR A 187 -6.92 11.74 15.55
N SER A 188 -6.08 12.70 15.99
CA SER A 188 -6.08 13.26 17.35
C SER A 188 -6.87 14.57 17.47
N SER A 189 -7.31 15.14 16.34
CA SER A 189 -8.12 16.36 16.26
C SER A 189 -9.61 16.03 16.24
#